data_ea5daab78853511104844ea73ea94f88
#
_entry.id   ea5daab78853511104844ea73ea94f88
#
_cell.length_a   1.000
_cell.length_b   1.000
_cell.length_c   1.000
_cell.angle_alpha   90.00
_cell.angle_beta   90.00
_cell.angle_gamma   90.00
#
_symmetry.space_group_name_H-M   'P 1'
#
loop_
_entity.id
_entity.type
_entity.pdbx_description
1 polymer ?
#
loop_
_entity_poly.entity_id
_entity_poly.type
_entity_poly.pdbx_seq_one_letter_code
_entity_poly.pdbx_strand_id
1 'polypeptide(L)'
;MKRTACGIAAAILIGTGGFAAGADQAAVAAPKGSALVLELFADGVQIYTCDPKDDGYYWSFKAPEANLFDKQGRRVGTHFTGPTWSTDDGSEVVGEVVAKADAPEPVAIQWLLLRVKSRQGSGPLSTATYIRRTDTKGGAAPTTGCDAHHLSEQARIRYSATYQFFKMTK
;
A
#
# COMPACT_ATOMS: atom_id res chain seq x y z
N MET A 1 28.22 9.60 69.04
CA MET A 1 28.17 10.29 67.74
C MET A 1 27.54 9.33 66.77
N LYS A 2 26.22 9.49 66.43
CA LYS A 2 25.49 8.68 65.53
C LYS A 2 25.38 9.40 64.16
N ARG A 3 25.91 8.81 63.06
CA ARG A 3 25.80 9.34 61.70
C ARG A 3 24.62 8.69 61.05
N THR A 4 23.60 9.48 60.71
CA THR A 4 22.43 9.08 59.94
C THR A 4 22.76 9.23 58.44
N ALA A 5 22.73 8.14 57.69
CA ALA A 5 22.88 8.16 56.23
C ALA A 5 21.48 8.34 55.58
N CYS A 6 21.34 9.43 54.84
CA CYS A 6 20.13 9.71 54.05
C CYS A 6 20.29 9.11 52.67
N GLY A 7 19.53 8.06 52.35
CA GLY A 7 19.52 7.45 51.02
C GLY A 7 18.51 8.16 50.10
N ILE A 8 19.02 8.70 49.02
CA ILE A 8 18.20 9.30 47.96
C ILE A 8 17.82 8.17 46.95
N ALA A 9 16.56 7.79 46.91
CA ALA A 9 16.04 6.90 45.92
C ALA A 9 15.71 7.70 44.65
N ALA A 10 16.46 7.51 43.58
CA ALA A 10 16.14 8.06 42.26
C ALA A 10 15.07 7.18 41.56
N ALA A 11 13.88 7.71 41.41
CA ALA A 11 12.84 7.06 40.60
C ALA A 11 13.11 7.32 39.12
N ILE A 12 13.45 6.26 38.38
CA ILE A 12 13.57 6.30 36.90
C ILE A 12 12.16 6.17 36.32
N LEU A 13 11.63 7.26 35.80
CA LEU A 13 10.42 7.26 34.98
C LEU A 13 10.77 6.74 33.58
N ILE A 14 10.45 5.47 33.32
CA ILE A 14 10.49 4.92 31.96
C ILE A 14 9.25 5.42 31.23
N GLY A 15 9.43 6.48 30.43
CA GLY A 15 8.42 6.98 29.53
C GLY A 15 8.21 5.96 28.39
N THR A 16 7.10 5.22 28.38
CA THR A 16 6.66 4.42 27.24
C THR A 16 6.16 5.37 26.17
N GLY A 17 7.03 5.75 25.23
CA GLY A 17 6.65 6.43 24.00
C GLY A 17 5.82 5.49 23.15
N GLY A 18 4.49 5.52 23.30
CA GLY A 18 3.57 4.85 22.39
C GLY A 18 3.62 5.54 21.03
N PHE A 19 4.11 4.83 20.02
CA PHE A 19 4.07 5.31 18.64
C PHE A 19 2.60 5.45 18.20
N ALA A 20 2.22 6.65 17.78
CA ALA A 20 0.88 6.98 17.25
C ALA A 20 0.67 6.47 15.81
N ALA A 21 1.11 5.25 15.49
CA ALA A 21 0.91 4.63 14.17
C ALA A 21 -0.51 4.07 13.94
N GLY A 22 -1.37 4.06 14.97
CA GLY A 22 -2.66 3.37 14.90
C GLY A 22 -3.80 4.11 14.22
N ALA A 23 -3.80 5.45 14.22
CA ALA A 23 -4.94 6.23 13.73
C ALA A 23 -5.03 6.28 12.20
N ASP A 24 -3.90 6.43 11.51
CA ASP A 24 -3.86 6.50 10.04
C ASP A 24 -4.22 5.16 9.39
N GLN A 25 -3.80 4.04 9.96
CA GLN A 25 -4.10 2.70 9.43
C GLN A 25 -5.58 2.32 9.57
N ALA A 26 -6.29 2.89 10.55
CA ALA A 26 -7.73 2.71 10.71
C ALA A 26 -8.52 3.30 9.52
N ALA A 27 -7.99 4.34 8.86
CA ALA A 27 -8.62 4.96 7.69
C ALA A 27 -8.74 4.00 6.49
N VAL A 28 -7.84 3.03 6.39
CA VAL A 28 -7.83 2.02 5.32
C VAL A 28 -8.35 0.65 5.80
N ALA A 29 -9.06 0.60 6.93
CA ALA A 29 -9.69 -0.63 7.41
C ALA A 29 -10.75 -1.13 6.42
N ALA A 30 -10.98 -2.44 6.38
CA ALA A 30 -12.08 -3.01 5.64
C ALA A 30 -13.42 -2.43 6.13
N PRO A 31 -14.35 -2.07 5.23
CA PRO A 31 -15.63 -1.49 5.65
C PRO A 31 -16.41 -2.43 6.56
N LYS A 32 -17.09 -1.86 7.56
CA LYS A 32 -18.01 -2.63 8.42
C LYS A 32 -19.07 -3.33 7.57
N GLY A 33 -19.39 -4.57 7.90
CA GLY A 33 -20.36 -5.37 7.14
C GLY A 33 -19.81 -5.86 5.79
N SER A 34 -18.49 -5.92 5.62
CA SER A 34 -17.87 -6.57 4.47
C SER A 34 -17.22 -7.90 4.85
N ALA A 35 -17.13 -8.82 3.89
CA ALA A 35 -16.47 -10.10 4.03
C ALA A 35 -15.33 -10.22 3.00
N LEU A 36 -14.20 -10.78 3.42
CA LEU A 36 -13.07 -11.08 2.53
C LEU A 36 -13.49 -12.17 1.54
N VAL A 37 -13.28 -11.94 0.25
CA VAL A 37 -13.56 -12.91 -0.81
C VAL A 37 -12.30 -13.45 -1.47
N LEU A 38 -11.21 -12.64 -1.47
CA LEU A 38 -9.94 -13.04 -2.06
C LEU A 38 -8.80 -12.26 -1.41
N GLU A 39 -7.65 -12.90 -1.26
CA GLU A 39 -6.40 -12.26 -0.86
C GLU A 39 -5.28 -12.71 -1.80
N LEU A 40 -4.55 -11.74 -2.34
CA LEU A 40 -3.47 -11.96 -3.29
C LEU A 40 -2.23 -11.17 -2.85
N PHE A 41 -1.06 -11.73 -3.14
CA PHE A 41 0.23 -11.09 -2.94
C PHE A 41 0.74 -10.54 -4.28
N ALA A 42 1.21 -9.31 -4.30
CA ALA A 42 1.79 -8.71 -5.48
C ALA A 42 3.32 -8.63 -5.36
N ASP A 43 4.00 -8.95 -6.46
CA ASP A 43 5.43 -8.65 -6.67
C ASP A 43 5.59 -8.04 -8.06
N GLY A 44 6.21 -6.85 -8.11
CA GLY A 44 6.35 -6.12 -9.35
C GLY A 44 7.05 -4.77 -9.18
N VAL A 45 6.63 -3.79 -9.97
CA VAL A 45 7.20 -2.44 -9.97
C VAL A 45 6.12 -1.37 -9.98
N GLN A 46 6.43 -0.25 -9.32
CA GLN A 46 5.77 1.04 -9.57
C GLN A 46 6.57 1.77 -10.64
N ILE A 47 5.90 2.24 -11.68
CA ILE A 47 6.50 2.96 -12.80
C ILE A 47 6.23 4.44 -12.59
N TYR A 48 7.31 5.22 -12.68
CA TYR A 48 7.28 6.68 -12.61
C TYR A 48 7.86 7.25 -13.89
N THR A 49 7.39 8.43 -14.30
CA THR A 49 7.95 9.20 -15.41
C THR A 49 8.54 10.49 -14.86
N CYS A 50 9.71 10.89 -15.35
CA CYS A 50 10.28 12.19 -15.03
C CYS A 50 9.56 13.27 -15.82
N ASP A 51 8.76 14.08 -15.13
CA ASP A 51 7.93 15.13 -15.72
C ASP A 51 8.32 16.51 -15.20
N PRO A 52 8.14 17.59 -16.00
CA PRO A 52 8.31 18.94 -15.53
C PRO A 52 7.17 19.31 -14.56
N LYS A 53 7.48 20.13 -13.56
CA LYS A 53 6.52 20.68 -12.63
C LYS A 53 7.01 22.04 -12.10
N ASP A 54 6.21 23.08 -12.28
CA ASP A 54 6.54 24.44 -11.82
C ASP A 54 7.98 24.84 -12.22
N ASP A 55 8.86 25.09 -11.25
CA ASP A 55 10.26 25.48 -11.48
C ASP A 55 11.23 24.29 -11.44
N GLY A 56 10.75 23.04 -11.58
CA GLY A 56 11.61 21.87 -11.46
C GLY A 56 11.10 20.62 -12.17
N TYR A 57 11.54 19.49 -11.67
CA TYR A 57 11.24 18.17 -12.22
C TYR A 57 10.90 17.21 -11.08
N TYR A 58 10.04 16.23 -11.35
CA TYR A 58 9.66 15.23 -10.36
C TYR A 58 9.29 13.91 -11.02
N TRP A 59 9.40 12.83 -10.26
CA TRP A 59 8.93 11.52 -10.66
C TRP A 59 7.42 11.42 -10.45
N SER A 60 6.65 11.52 -11.53
CA SER A 60 5.19 11.33 -11.50
C SER A 60 4.83 9.86 -11.60
N PHE A 61 3.87 9.41 -10.79
CA PHE A 61 3.37 8.03 -10.85
C PHE A 61 2.63 7.78 -12.17
N LYS A 62 3.04 6.75 -12.90
CA LYS A 62 2.44 6.35 -14.18
C LYS A 62 1.51 5.14 -14.02
N ALA A 63 2.04 4.03 -13.50
CA ALA A 63 1.29 2.78 -13.39
C ALA A 63 1.99 1.77 -12.48
N PRO A 64 1.26 0.84 -11.85
CA PRO A 64 1.84 -0.41 -11.36
C PRO A 64 1.99 -1.41 -12.51
N GLU A 65 2.92 -2.36 -12.34
CA GLU A 65 3.03 -3.56 -13.15
C GLU A 65 3.50 -4.69 -12.23
N ALA A 66 2.61 -5.63 -11.90
CA ALA A 66 2.91 -6.69 -10.95
C ALA A 66 2.22 -8.00 -11.31
N ASN A 67 2.86 -9.11 -10.94
CA ASN A 67 2.22 -10.41 -10.87
C ASN A 67 1.47 -10.56 -9.55
N LEU A 68 0.37 -11.28 -9.59
CA LEU A 68 -0.45 -11.63 -8.42
C LEU A 68 -0.30 -13.11 -8.12
N PHE A 69 -0.11 -13.41 -6.85
CA PHE A 69 0.11 -14.77 -6.34
C PHE A 69 -0.94 -15.11 -5.28
N ASP A 70 -1.38 -16.35 -5.27
CA ASP A 70 -2.24 -16.89 -4.22
C ASP A 70 -1.43 -17.25 -2.95
N LYS A 71 -2.13 -17.74 -1.92
CA LYS A 71 -1.52 -18.18 -0.65
C LYS A 71 -0.57 -19.37 -0.80
N GLN A 72 -0.63 -20.10 -1.89
CA GLN A 72 0.26 -21.21 -2.24
C GLN A 72 1.47 -20.76 -3.06
N GLY A 73 1.59 -19.46 -3.35
CA GLY A 73 2.66 -18.89 -4.16
C GLY A 73 2.52 -19.14 -5.66
N ARG A 74 1.34 -19.59 -6.13
CA ARG A 74 1.08 -19.76 -7.56
C ARG A 74 0.70 -18.41 -8.16
N ARG A 75 1.29 -18.06 -9.31
CA ARG A 75 0.85 -16.90 -10.07
C ARG A 75 -0.57 -17.13 -10.59
N VAL A 76 -1.46 -16.20 -10.31
CA VAL A 76 -2.89 -16.32 -10.64
C VAL A 76 -3.45 -15.08 -11.33
N GLY A 77 -2.61 -14.10 -11.66
CA GLY A 77 -3.09 -12.88 -12.32
C GLY A 77 -2.06 -11.78 -12.40
N THR A 78 -2.53 -10.57 -12.73
CA THR A 78 -1.72 -9.35 -12.87
C THR A 78 -2.41 -8.12 -12.30
N HIS A 79 -1.60 -7.13 -11.94
CA HIS A 79 -2.05 -5.80 -11.54
C HIS A 79 -1.36 -4.75 -12.40
N PHE A 80 -2.13 -3.84 -12.98
CA PHE A 80 -1.64 -2.87 -13.96
C PHE A 80 -2.43 -1.55 -13.88
N THR A 81 -2.16 -0.67 -14.86
CA THR A 81 -2.75 0.68 -14.92
C THR A 81 -4.27 0.69 -14.75
N GLY A 82 -4.78 1.77 -14.16
CA GLY A 82 -6.21 2.01 -14.08
C GLY A 82 -6.89 2.08 -12.71
N PRO A 83 -6.32 1.74 -11.54
CA PRO A 83 -5.63 0.54 -11.11
C PRO A 83 -6.49 -0.71 -11.29
N THR A 84 -6.00 -1.64 -12.06
CA THR A 84 -6.74 -2.84 -12.48
C THR A 84 -6.10 -4.11 -11.90
N TRP A 85 -6.91 -5.05 -11.43
CA TRP A 85 -6.53 -6.40 -11.04
C TRP A 85 -7.30 -7.39 -11.92
N SER A 86 -6.57 -8.27 -12.60
CA SER A 86 -7.13 -9.30 -13.46
C SER A 86 -6.57 -10.65 -13.05
N THR A 87 -7.43 -11.66 -12.92
CA THR A 87 -7.05 -13.02 -12.56
C THR A 87 -7.26 -14.00 -13.73
N ASP A 88 -6.50 -15.10 -13.75
CA ASP A 88 -6.46 -16.08 -14.84
C ASP A 88 -7.80 -16.84 -14.99
N ASP A 89 -8.73 -16.69 -14.03
CA ASP A 89 -10.12 -17.16 -14.12
C ASP A 89 -11.03 -16.25 -14.99
N GLY A 90 -10.48 -15.16 -15.54
CA GLY A 90 -11.18 -14.20 -16.36
C GLY A 90 -11.97 -13.14 -15.58
N SER A 91 -11.84 -13.06 -14.25
CA SER A 91 -12.43 -11.96 -13.50
C SER A 91 -11.47 -10.77 -13.38
N GLU A 92 -12.04 -9.57 -13.43
CA GLU A 92 -11.29 -8.33 -13.37
C GLU A 92 -12.05 -7.24 -12.60
N VAL A 93 -11.29 -6.38 -11.90
CA VAL A 93 -11.83 -5.19 -11.23
C VAL A 93 -10.93 -3.99 -11.47
N VAL A 94 -11.57 -2.81 -11.58
CA VAL A 94 -10.91 -1.51 -11.55
C VAL A 94 -11.28 -0.81 -10.25
N GLY A 95 -10.29 -0.28 -9.53
CA GLY A 95 -10.49 0.42 -8.27
C GLY A 95 -10.43 1.95 -8.40
N GLU A 96 -10.95 2.62 -7.39
CA GLU A 96 -10.84 4.07 -7.17
C GLU A 96 -10.45 4.31 -5.72
N VAL A 97 -9.37 5.04 -5.48
CA VAL A 97 -8.87 5.29 -4.12
C VAL A 97 -9.86 6.16 -3.34
N VAL A 98 -10.28 5.66 -2.17
CA VAL A 98 -11.19 6.38 -1.25
C VAL A 98 -10.51 6.75 0.07
N ALA A 99 -9.46 6.04 0.48
CA ALA A 99 -8.64 6.39 1.63
C ALA A 99 -7.19 5.95 1.46
N LYS A 100 -6.29 6.64 2.16
CA LYS A 100 -4.84 6.39 2.17
C LYS A 100 -4.34 6.42 3.60
N ALA A 101 -3.29 5.65 3.86
CA ALA A 101 -2.50 5.71 5.09
C ALA A 101 -1.02 5.49 4.75
N ASP A 102 -0.12 6.08 5.52
CA ASP A 102 1.29 5.84 5.34
C ASP A 102 1.64 4.40 5.75
N ALA A 103 2.55 3.80 4.99
CA ALA A 103 3.07 2.49 5.32
C ALA A 103 4.02 2.58 6.53
N PRO A 104 4.06 1.55 7.42
CA PRO A 104 5.04 1.52 8.51
C PRO A 104 6.49 1.38 8.01
N GLU A 105 6.67 0.77 6.85
CA GLU A 105 7.99 0.54 6.23
C GLU A 105 8.49 1.80 5.52
N PRO A 106 9.73 2.24 5.77
CA PRO A 106 10.34 3.35 5.03
C PRO A 106 10.37 3.06 3.52
N VAL A 107 10.21 4.11 2.71
CA VAL A 107 10.22 4.07 1.24
C VAL A 107 9.20 3.11 0.60
N ALA A 108 8.22 2.65 1.38
CA ALA A 108 7.10 1.88 0.86
C ALA A 108 5.98 2.78 0.34
N ILE A 109 5.29 2.30 -0.68
CA ILE A 109 4.07 2.96 -1.16
C ILE A 109 2.96 2.89 -0.10
N GLN A 110 2.10 3.91 -0.06
CA GLN A 110 1.02 4.04 0.92
C GLN A 110 0.08 2.83 0.92
N TRP A 111 -0.49 2.52 2.07
CA TRP A 111 -1.64 1.64 2.19
C TRP A 111 -2.87 2.34 1.64
N LEU A 112 -3.76 1.58 1.03
CA LEU A 112 -4.96 2.14 0.38
C LEU A 112 -6.21 1.36 0.73
N LEU A 113 -7.32 2.07 0.81
CA LEU A 113 -8.65 1.51 0.59
C LEU A 113 -9.18 2.06 -0.73
N LEU A 114 -9.67 1.15 -1.59
CA LEU A 114 -10.27 1.50 -2.88
C LEU A 114 -11.70 0.96 -2.92
N ARG A 115 -12.60 1.70 -3.56
CA ARG A 115 -13.90 1.21 -3.97
C ARG A 115 -13.78 0.62 -5.37
N VAL A 116 -14.44 -0.50 -5.64
CA VAL A 116 -14.52 -1.06 -6.98
C VAL A 116 -15.41 -0.18 -7.85
N LYS A 117 -14.85 0.35 -8.93
CA LYS A 117 -15.51 1.22 -9.91
C LYS A 117 -16.17 0.42 -11.02
N SER A 118 -15.49 -0.61 -11.51
CA SER A 118 -16.03 -1.54 -12.49
C SER A 118 -15.50 -2.95 -12.26
N ARG A 119 -16.23 -3.94 -12.76
CA ARG A 119 -15.90 -5.35 -12.64
C ARG A 119 -16.45 -6.10 -13.84
N GLN A 120 -15.77 -7.19 -14.21
CA GLN A 120 -16.18 -8.10 -15.28
C GLN A 120 -15.79 -9.55 -14.97
N GLY A 121 -16.31 -10.48 -15.75
CA GLY A 121 -16.07 -11.91 -15.59
C GLY A 121 -16.92 -12.51 -14.46
N SER A 122 -16.62 -13.76 -14.08
CA SER A 122 -17.42 -14.55 -13.14
C SER A 122 -16.65 -15.11 -11.94
N GLY A 123 -15.36 -14.88 -11.85
CA GLY A 123 -14.52 -15.34 -10.73
C GLY A 123 -14.69 -14.49 -9.44
N PRO A 124 -13.89 -14.74 -8.40
CA PRO A 124 -14.00 -14.08 -7.11
C PRO A 124 -13.96 -12.56 -7.17
N LEU A 125 -13.13 -11.97 -8.07
CA LEU A 125 -13.05 -10.51 -8.23
C LEU A 125 -14.37 -9.89 -8.68
N SER A 126 -15.20 -10.60 -9.44
CA SER A 126 -16.49 -10.09 -9.91
C SER A 126 -17.49 -9.77 -8.81
N THR A 127 -17.26 -10.27 -7.59
CA THR A 127 -18.12 -10.00 -6.41
C THR A 127 -17.56 -8.91 -5.51
N ALA A 128 -16.33 -8.46 -5.72
CA ALA A 128 -15.65 -7.48 -4.89
C ALA A 128 -16.34 -6.11 -5.00
N THR A 129 -16.39 -5.39 -3.88
CA THR A 129 -16.88 -4.00 -3.78
C THR A 129 -15.81 -3.06 -3.24
N TYR A 130 -14.87 -3.59 -2.47
CA TYR A 130 -13.73 -2.86 -1.95
C TYR A 130 -12.45 -3.66 -2.11
N ILE A 131 -11.34 -2.94 -2.25
CA ILE A 131 -9.98 -3.48 -2.34
C ILE A 131 -9.14 -2.76 -1.29
N ARG A 132 -8.38 -3.51 -0.51
CA ARG A 132 -7.42 -2.96 0.45
C ARG A 132 -6.01 -3.35 0.04
N ARG A 133 -5.08 -2.38 0.00
CA ARG A 133 -3.64 -2.61 -0.15
C ARG A 133 -2.96 -2.38 1.18
N THR A 134 -2.22 -3.38 1.67
CA THR A 134 -1.43 -3.34 2.91
C THR A 134 -0.08 -4.03 2.72
N ASP A 135 0.71 -4.08 3.79
CA ASP A 135 1.99 -4.80 3.88
C ASP A 135 2.93 -4.47 2.72
N THR A 136 2.89 -3.19 2.33
CA THR A 136 3.69 -2.70 1.21
C THR A 136 5.17 -2.62 1.60
N LYS A 137 6.05 -3.02 0.67
CA LYS A 137 7.50 -2.86 0.77
C LYS A 137 8.01 -2.21 -0.51
N GLY A 138 8.85 -1.19 -0.37
CA GLY A 138 9.41 -0.46 -1.51
C GLY A 138 8.36 0.26 -2.36
N GLY A 139 8.72 0.57 -3.59
CA GLY A 139 7.84 1.15 -4.59
C GLY A 139 7.69 2.67 -4.53
N ALA A 140 8.21 3.37 -3.52
CA ALA A 140 8.15 4.83 -3.47
C ALA A 140 8.96 5.47 -4.61
N ALA A 141 8.52 6.64 -5.09
CA ALA A 141 9.22 7.39 -6.12
C ALA A 141 10.66 7.70 -5.69
N PRO A 142 11.64 7.66 -6.60
CA PRO A 142 12.99 8.13 -6.30
C PRO A 142 12.97 9.61 -5.90
N THR A 143 13.88 10.01 -5.02
CA THR A 143 14.03 11.41 -4.59
C THR A 143 15.03 12.19 -5.44
N THR A 144 15.76 11.52 -6.34
CA THR A 144 16.79 12.09 -7.20
C THR A 144 16.71 11.50 -8.61
N GLY A 145 17.51 12.03 -9.55
CA GLY A 145 17.64 11.48 -10.90
C GLY A 145 16.53 11.89 -11.87
N CYS A 146 15.69 12.87 -11.51
CA CYS A 146 14.75 13.50 -12.42
C CYS A 146 15.14 14.97 -12.58
N ASP A 147 15.60 15.34 -13.75
CA ASP A 147 16.03 16.70 -14.14
C ASP A 147 15.83 16.93 -15.64
N ALA A 148 16.31 18.06 -16.17
CA ALA A 148 16.16 18.41 -17.58
C ALA A 148 16.77 17.40 -18.56
N HIS A 149 17.78 16.62 -18.15
CA HIS A 149 18.44 15.64 -19.01
C HIS A 149 17.70 14.28 -19.01
N HIS A 150 16.81 14.05 -18.04
CA HIS A 150 16.09 12.79 -17.84
C HIS A 150 14.56 12.91 -18.14
N LEU A 151 14.14 14.00 -18.80
CA LEU A 151 12.74 14.21 -19.17
C LEU A 151 12.15 13.03 -19.94
N SER A 152 10.98 12.60 -19.53
CA SER A 152 10.24 11.45 -20.08
C SER A 152 10.88 10.08 -19.82
N GLU A 153 12.02 10.03 -19.14
CA GLU A 153 12.59 8.75 -18.70
C GLU A 153 11.71 8.10 -17.62
N GLN A 154 11.80 6.78 -17.53
CA GLN A 154 11.02 6.00 -16.58
C GLN A 154 11.89 5.35 -15.52
N ALA A 155 11.48 5.49 -14.27
CA ALA A 155 12.00 4.72 -13.15
C ALA A 155 11.03 3.58 -12.81
N ARG A 156 11.56 2.34 -12.69
CA ARG A 156 10.81 1.13 -12.34
C ARG A 156 11.25 0.65 -10.97
N ILE A 157 10.47 0.97 -9.95
CA ILE A 157 10.85 0.76 -8.55
C ILE A 157 10.13 -0.48 -8.02
N ARG A 158 10.90 -1.48 -7.61
CA ARG A 158 10.36 -2.75 -7.08
C ARG A 158 9.49 -2.50 -5.86
N TYR A 159 8.36 -3.23 -5.82
CA TYR A 159 7.48 -3.26 -4.67
C TYR A 159 6.84 -4.63 -4.49
N SER A 160 6.42 -4.90 -3.27
CA SER A 160 5.45 -5.95 -2.96
C SER A 160 4.31 -5.40 -2.12
N ALA A 161 3.17 -6.07 -2.14
CA ALA A 161 1.98 -5.69 -1.38
C ALA A 161 1.05 -6.88 -1.16
N THR A 162 0.18 -6.79 -0.14
CA THR A 162 -0.99 -7.65 0.03
C THR A 162 -2.21 -6.90 -0.49
N TYR A 163 -3.00 -7.53 -1.36
CA TYR A 163 -4.30 -7.06 -1.83
C TYR A 163 -5.41 -7.94 -1.27
N GLN A 164 -6.33 -7.33 -0.56
CA GLN A 164 -7.52 -7.97 0.02
C GLN A 164 -8.77 -7.43 -0.68
N PHE A 165 -9.58 -8.33 -1.20
CA PHE A 165 -10.82 -8.01 -1.91
C PHE A 165 -12.02 -8.36 -1.03
N PHE A 166 -12.93 -7.42 -0.85
CA PHE A 166 -14.09 -7.55 0.05
C PHE A 166 -15.40 -7.36 -0.71
N LYS A 167 -16.42 -8.12 -0.35
CA LYS A 167 -17.81 -7.87 -0.74
C LYS A 167 -18.61 -7.37 0.45
N MET A 168 -19.59 -6.50 0.22
CA MET A 168 -20.55 -6.14 1.27
C MET A 168 -21.44 -7.35 1.58
N THR A 169 -21.63 -7.62 2.87
CA THR A 169 -22.66 -8.57 3.35
C THR A 169 -23.97 -7.82 3.49
N LYS A 170 -25.06 -8.43 3.05
CA LYS A 170 -26.42 -7.88 3.23
C LYS A 170 -26.80 -7.88 4.69
#